data_60b0587c7a2f16418e557e89a96b2eb1
#
_entry.id   60b0587c7a2f16418e557e89a96b2eb1
#
_cell.length_a   1.000
_cell.length_b   1.000
_cell.length_c   1.000
_cell.angle_alpha   90.00
_cell.angle_beta   90.00
_cell.angle_gamma   90.00
#
_symmetry.space_group_name_H-M   'P 1'
#
loop_
_entity.id
_entity.type
_entity.pdbx_description
1 polymer ?
#
loop_
_entity_poly.entity_id
_entity_poly.type
_entity_poly.pdbx_seq_one_letter_code
_entity_poly.pdbx_strand_id
1 'polypeptide(L)'
;MMGAFIGYFLINSFQMNFFLALIISMAGTALLGVVIEFLAYRPLRNSTRISVLITAIGVSFLLEYGMVYLVGANTRAFPQAIETIRFDFGPISLTNVQLMILAVSVLLMVLLQLIVKRTKMGKAMRAVSVDSDAAQLMGINVNRTISFTFALGSALAGAAGVLIALYYNSLEPLIRFLANKF
;
A
#
# COMPACT_ATOMS: atom_id res chain seq x y z
N MET A 1 -6.29 -1.50 2.01
CA MET A 1 -7.68 -1.55 1.54
C MET A 1 -7.88 -0.90 0.17
N MET A 2 -7.59 0.38 -0.02
CA MET A 2 -7.77 1.07 -1.32
C MET A 2 -7.13 0.31 -2.49
N GLY A 3 -5.89 -0.17 -2.34
CA GLY A 3 -5.21 -0.96 -3.36
C GLY A 3 -5.96 -2.24 -3.74
N ALA A 4 -6.51 -2.95 -2.75
CA ALA A 4 -7.29 -4.16 -2.98
C ALA A 4 -8.57 -3.88 -3.80
N PHE A 5 -9.26 -2.79 -3.50
CA PHE A 5 -10.46 -2.39 -4.26
C PHE A 5 -10.12 -1.94 -5.68
N ILE A 6 -9.06 -1.16 -5.87
CA ILE A 6 -8.58 -0.79 -7.21
C ILE A 6 -8.23 -2.04 -8.00
N GLY A 7 -7.47 -2.97 -7.41
CA GLY A 7 -7.14 -4.26 -8.03
C GLY A 7 -8.36 -5.09 -8.39
N TYR A 8 -9.35 -5.16 -7.49
CA TYR A 8 -10.62 -5.85 -7.73
C TYR A 8 -11.36 -5.27 -8.94
N PHE A 9 -11.53 -3.95 -8.99
CA PHE A 9 -12.22 -3.31 -10.11
C PHE A 9 -11.50 -3.54 -11.44
N LEU A 10 -10.17 -3.49 -11.46
CA LEU A 10 -9.39 -3.72 -12.67
C LEU A 10 -9.50 -5.16 -13.17
N ILE A 11 -9.47 -6.14 -12.28
CA ILE A 11 -9.59 -7.55 -12.66
C ILE A 11 -11.04 -7.88 -13.05
N ASN A 12 -12.03 -7.42 -12.27
CA ASN A 12 -13.43 -7.77 -12.50
C ASN A 12 -14.06 -7.04 -13.68
N SER A 13 -13.79 -5.74 -13.86
CA SER A 13 -14.41 -4.92 -14.91
C SER A 13 -13.64 -4.92 -16.22
N PHE A 14 -12.30 -4.99 -16.17
CA PHE A 14 -11.45 -4.92 -17.36
C PHE A 14 -10.80 -6.26 -17.73
N GLN A 15 -11.03 -7.33 -16.95
CA GLN A 15 -10.44 -8.67 -17.17
C GLN A 15 -8.92 -8.62 -17.41
N MET A 16 -8.24 -7.69 -16.71
CA MET A 16 -6.82 -7.48 -16.88
C MET A 16 -6.00 -8.57 -16.18
N ASN A 17 -4.83 -8.84 -16.70
CA ASN A 17 -3.85 -9.73 -16.08
C ASN A 17 -3.51 -9.23 -14.67
N PHE A 18 -3.38 -10.17 -13.72
CA PHE A 18 -3.07 -9.88 -12.31
C PHE A 18 -1.88 -8.92 -12.13
N PHE A 19 -0.79 -9.11 -12.87
CA PHE A 19 0.40 -8.26 -12.76
C PHE A 19 0.15 -6.81 -13.21
N LEU A 20 -0.64 -6.61 -14.26
CA LEU A 20 -1.04 -5.28 -14.70
C LEU A 20 -1.95 -4.59 -13.67
N ALA A 21 -2.91 -5.32 -13.13
CA ALA A 21 -3.79 -4.82 -12.08
C ALA A 21 -3.00 -4.43 -10.81
N LEU A 22 -1.98 -5.21 -10.45
CA LEU A 22 -1.09 -4.91 -9.32
C LEU A 22 -0.32 -3.60 -9.55
N ILE A 23 0.30 -3.41 -10.73
CA ILE A 23 1.07 -2.20 -11.05
C ILE A 23 0.16 -0.96 -11.07
N ILE A 24 -1.02 -1.05 -11.68
CA ILE A 24 -1.97 0.07 -11.74
C ILE A 24 -2.51 0.37 -10.34
N SER A 25 -2.78 -0.65 -9.53
CA SER A 25 -3.18 -0.47 -8.13
C SER A 25 -2.08 0.22 -7.31
N MET A 26 -0.81 -0.16 -7.50
CA MET A 26 0.33 0.53 -6.88
C MET A 26 0.42 1.99 -7.30
N ALA A 27 0.23 2.29 -8.58
CA ALA A 27 0.23 3.66 -9.10
C ALA A 27 -0.94 4.48 -8.53
N GLY A 28 -2.14 3.91 -8.50
CA GLY A 28 -3.33 4.55 -7.94
C GLY A 28 -3.18 4.87 -6.45
N THR A 29 -2.69 3.91 -5.67
CA THR A 29 -2.44 4.13 -4.24
C THR A 29 -1.26 5.08 -3.99
N ALA A 30 -0.23 5.11 -4.84
CA ALA A 30 0.83 6.10 -4.78
C ALA A 30 0.30 7.52 -4.97
N LEU A 31 -0.56 7.73 -5.96
CA LEU A 31 -1.21 9.02 -6.19
C LEU A 31 -2.06 9.43 -4.99
N LEU A 32 -2.88 8.54 -4.46
CA LEU A 32 -3.65 8.79 -3.23
C LEU A 32 -2.76 9.16 -2.05
N GLY A 33 -1.64 8.47 -1.87
CA GLY A 33 -0.67 8.78 -0.82
C GLY A 33 -0.07 10.17 -0.95
N VAL A 34 0.28 10.60 -2.17
CA VAL A 34 0.77 11.95 -2.43
C VAL A 34 -0.32 13.01 -2.18
N VAL A 35 -1.56 12.74 -2.58
CA VAL A 35 -2.70 13.64 -2.32
C VAL A 35 -2.92 13.80 -0.82
N ILE A 36 -2.89 12.71 -0.07
CA ILE A 36 -3.05 12.74 1.40
C ILE A 36 -1.88 13.49 2.04
N GLU A 37 -0.65 13.27 1.59
CA GLU A 37 0.52 14.02 2.07
C GLU A 37 0.33 15.50 1.83
N PHE A 38 -0.06 15.88 0.62
CA PHE A 38 -0.20 17.27 0.24
C PHE A 38 -1.32 17.99 1.01
N LEU A 39 -2.49 17.34 1.18
CA LEU A 39 -3.67 17.95 1.80
C LEU A 39 -3.64 17.87 3.33
N ALA A 40 -3.23 16.72 3.89
CA ALA A 40 -3.33 16.47 5.31
C ALA A 40 -2.01 16.70 6.08
N TYR A 41 -0.88 16.21 5.55
CA TYR A 41 0.37 16.23 6.30
C TYR A 41 1.23 17.47 6.05
N ARG A 42 1.24 18.00 4.83
CA ARG A 42 2.05 19.15 4.48
C ARG A 42 1.74 20.39 5.32
N PRO A 43 0.47 20.78 5.57
CA PRO A 43 0.15 21.94 6.41
C PRO A 43 0.52 21.74 7.88
N LEU A 44 0.60 20.49 8.35
CA LEU A 44 0.88 20.14 9.75
C LEU A 44 2.36 19.93 10.08
N ARG A 45 3.27 20.16 9.15
CA ARG A 45 4.72 19.93 9.38
C ARG A 45 5.33 20.77 10.50
N ASN A 46 4.80 21.97 10.71
CA ASN A 46 5.26 22.88 11.77
C ASN A 46 4.43 22.72 13.07
N SER A 47 3.52 21.75 13.11
CA SER A 47 2.67 21.47 14.27
C SER A 47 3.29 20.42 15.18
N THR A 48 2.71 20.22 16.35
CA THR A 48 3.16 19.22 17.33
C THR A 48 3.03 17.81 16.77
N ARG A 49 3.88 16.88 17.22
CA ARG A 49 3.83 15.46 16.82
C ARG A 49 2.46 14.81 17.07
N ILE A 50 1.76 15.26 18.10
CA ILE A 50 0.42 14.78 18.46
C ILE A 50 -0.61 15.15 17.38
N SER A 51 -0.54 16.38 16.84
CA SER A 51 -1.44 16.80 15.76
C SER A 51 -1.31 15.93 14.51
N VAL A 52 -0.08 15.53 14.16
CA VAL A 52 0.17 14.63 13.03
C VAL A 52 -0.42 13.24 13.27
N LEU A 53 -0.31 12.71 14.50
CA LEU A 53 -0.89 11.41 14.87
C LEU A 53 -2.41 11.42 14.79
N ILE A 54 -3.06 12.47 15.34
CA ILE A 54 -4.52 12.60 15.29
C ILE A 54 -5.00 12.69 13.83
N THR A 55 -4.30 13.47 13.00
CA THR A 55 -4.61 13.59 11.58
C THR A 55 -4.46 12.25 10.85
N ALA A 56 -3.44 11.45 11.19
CA ALA A 56 -3.26 10.12 10.61
C ALA A 56 -4.46 9.20 10.89
N ILE A 57 -4.93 9.21 12.15
CA ILE A 57 -6.13 8.45 12.56
C ILE A 57 -7.37 8.96 11.82
N GLY A 58 -7.56 10.28 11.75
CA GLY A 58 -8.69 10.90 11.05
C GLY A 58 -8.71 10.55 9.55
N VAL A 59 -7.56 10.62 8.87
CA VAL A 59 -7.43 10.23 7.46
C VAL A 59 -7.71 8.75 7.28
N SER A 60 -7.25 7.89 8.20
CA SER A 60 -7.51 6.46 8.15
C SER A 60 -9.02 6.18 8.19
N PHE A 61 -9.74 6.77 9.14
CA PHE A 61 -11.20 6.64 9.24
C PHE A 61 -11.92 7.22 8.02
N LEU A 62 -11.47 8.37 7.51
CA LEU A 62 -12.05 8.98 6.32
C LEU A 62 -11.95 8.04 5.11
N LEU A 63 -10.79 7.41 4.91
CA LEU A 63 -10.60 6.45 3.82
C LEU A 63 -11.42 5.18 4.03
N GLU A 64 -11.50 4.67 5.25
CA GLU A 64 -12.24 3.46 5.58
C GLU A 64 -13.75 3.66 5.38
N TYR A 65 -14.33 4.65 6.04
CA TYR A 65 -15.76 4.95 5.92
C TYR A 65 -16.14 5.49 4.54
N GLY A 66 -15.24 6.26 3.90
CA GLY A 66 -15.42 6.72 2.53
C GLY A 66 -15.56 5.56 1.55
N MET A 67 -14.75 4.51 1.70
CA MET A 67 -14.88 3.30 0.88
C MET A 67 -16.16 2.53 1.17
N VAL A 68 -16.55 2.40 2.44
CA VAL A 68 -17.81 1.76 2.82
C VAL A 68 -19.00 2.52 2.22
N TYR A 69 -18.95 3.84 2.19
CA TYR A 69 -19.99 4.67 1.58
C TYR A 69 -20.07 4.52 0.06
N LEU A 70 -18.92 4.48 -0.63
CA LEU A 70 -18.87 4.42 -2.11
C LEU A 70 -19.15 3.03 -2.66
N VAL A 71 -18.66 1.97 -1.99
CA VAL A 71 -18.68 0.58 -2.53
C VAL A 71 -19.68 -0.29 -1.78
N GLY A 72 -20.14 0.16 -0.60
CA GLY A 72 -21.00 -0.60 0.30
C GLY A 72 -20.20 -1.47 1.29
N ALA A 73 -20.89 -1.89 2.37
CA ALA A 73 -20.30 -2.72 3.43
C ALA A 73 -20.30 -4.22 3.09
N ASN A 74 -20.74 -4.61 1.90
CA ASN A 74 -20.87 -6.01 1.53
C ASN A 74 -19.50 -6.62 1.19
N THR A 75 -19.21 -7.77 1.77
CA THR A 75 -18.06 -8.61 1.42
C THR A 75 -18.19 -9.04 -0.03
N ARG A 76 -17.17 -8.74 -0.84
CA ARG A 76 -17.11 -9.19 -2.23
C ARG A 76 -16.06 -10.26 -2.38
N ALA A 77 -16.38 -11.36 -3.05
CA ALA A 77 -15.40 -12.36 -3.40
C ALA A 77 -14.39 -11.77 -4.40
N PHE A 78 -13.11 -11.93 -4.11
CA PHE A 78 -12.06 -11.55 -5.06
C PHE A 78 -12.08 -12.55 -6.22
N PRO A 79 -12.10 -12.11 -7.50
CA PRO A 79 -12.11 -13.05 -8.61
C PRO A 79 -10.87 -13.93 -8.55
N GLN A 80 -11.05 -15.23 -8.82
CA GLN A 80 -9.94 -16.18 -8.89
C GLN A 80 -9.09 -15.87 -10.12
N ALA A 81 -8.16 -14.93 -9.98
CA ALA A 81 -7.27 -14.51 -11.06
C ALA A 81 -6.21 -15.58 -11.41
N ILE A 82 -6.05 -16.58 -10.55
CA ILE A 82 -5.04 -17.65 -10.69
C ILE A 82 -5.65 -18.96 -10.21
N GLU A 83 -5.55 -20.01 -11.04
CA GLU A 83 -5.94 -21.36 -10.65
C GLU A 83 -5.10 -21.85 -9.46
N THR A 84 -5.75 -22.26 -8.39
CA THR A 84 -5.11 -22.76 -7.18
C THR A 84 -4.69 -24.20 -7.37
N ILE A 85 -3.39 -24.41 -7.64
CA ILE A 85 -2.76 -25.74 -7.67
C ILE A 85 -2.14 -25.95 -6.29
N ARG A 86 -2.49 -27.06 -5.63
CA ARG A 86 -1.87 -27.47 -4.37
C ARG A 86 -0.71 -28.40 -4.65
N PHE A 87 0.42 -28.08 -4.06
CA PHE A 87 1.61 -28.93 -4.05
C PHE A 87 1.76 -29.54 -2.67
N ASP A 88 1.44 -30.82 -2.53
CA ASP A 88 1.58 -31.55 -1.26
C ASP A 88 2.99 -32.15 -1.19
N PHE A 89 3.86 -31.52 -0.39
CA PHE A 89 5.18 -32.06 -0.03
C PHE A 89 5.11 -32.68 1.38
N GLY A 90 4.45 -33.82 1.52
CA GLY A 90 4.34 -34.50 2.80
C GLY A 90 3.54 -33.70 3.84
N PRO A 91 4.13 -33.32 4.98
CA PRO A 91 3.40 -32.60 6.04
C PRO A 91 3.09 -31.13 5.73
N ILE A 92 3.64 -30.60 4.62
CA ILE A 92 3.47 -29.18 4.24
C ILE A 92 2.75 -29.11 2.89
N SER A 93 1.54 -28.52 2.90
CA SER A 93 0.80 -28.20 1.68
C SER A 93 1.06 -26.74 1.32
N LEU A 94 1.74 -26.50 0.20
CA LEU A 94 1.97 -25.15 -0.34
C LEU A 94 1.05 -24.92 -1.53
N THR A 95 0.39 -23.77 -1.52
CA THR A 95 -0.43 -23.34 -2.65
C THR A 95 0.41 -22.48 -3.61
N ASN A 96 0.20 -22.63 -4.91
CA ASN A 96 0.82 -21.79 -5.95
C ASN A 96 0.69 -20.28 -5.65
N VAL A 97 -0.47 -19.87 -5.12
CA VAL A 97 -0.75 -18.49 -4.71
C VAL A 97 0.20 -18.02 -3.61
N GLN A 98 0.50 -18.87 -2.62
CA GLN A 98 1.43 -18.53 -1.53
C GLN A 98 2.85 -18.31 -2.03
N LEU A 99 3.33 -19.20 -2.92
CA LEU A 99 4.64 -19.05 -3.54
C LEU A 99 4.74 -17.76 -4.36
N MET A 100 3.70 -17.43 -5.11
CA MET A 100 3.64 -16.22 -5.91
C MET A 100 3.63 -14.96 -5.01
N ILE A 101 2.86 -14.95 -3.92
CA ILE A 101 2.84 -13.84 -2.95
C ILE A 101 4.25 -13.65 -2.36
N LEU A 102 4.90 -14.73 -1.97
CA LEU A 102 6.25 -14.69 -1.43
C LEU A 102 7.25 -14.13 -2.46
N ALA A 103 7.21 -14.61 -3.70
CA ALA A 103 8.08 -14.14 -4.77
C ALA A 103 7.89 -12.63 -5.06
N VAL A 104 6.64 -12.18 -5.17
CA VAL A 104 6.31 -10.76 -5.39
C VAL A 104 6.74 -9.92 -4.20
N SER A 105 6.53 -10.37 -2.97
CA SER A 105 6.93 -9.65 -1.76
C SER A 105 8.45 -9.46 -1.68
N VAL A 106 9.21 -10.52 -1.96
CA VAL A 106 10.69 -10.46 -2.01
C VAL A 106 11.14 -9.52 -3.12
N LEU A 107 10.54 -9.58 -4.30
CA LEU A 107 10.85 -8.69 -5.42
C LEU A 107 10.63 -7.22 -5.02
N LEU A 108 9.48 -6.90 -4.43
CA LEU A 108 9.15 -5.54 -3.98
C LEU A 108 10.11 -5.07 -2.88
N MET A 109 10.48 -5.94 -1.95
CA MET A 109 11.48 -5.64 -0.91
C MET A 109 12.85 -5.30 -1.51
N VAL A 110 13.32 -6.09 -2.47
CA VAL A 110 14.59 -5.84 -3.17
C VAL A 110 14.53 -4.53 -3.95
N LEU A 111 13.44 -4.28 -4.68
CA LEU A 111 13.23 -3.02 -5.40
C LEU A 111 13.25 -1.81 -4.47
N LEU A 112 12.53 -1.87 -3.34
CA LEU A 112 12.55 -0.81 -2.34
C LEU A 112 13.97 -0.57 -1.81
N GLN A 113 14.70 -1.63 -1.47
CA GLN A 113 16.07 -1.52 -0.97
C GLN A 113 17.01 -0.89 -2.01
N LEU A 114 16.87 -1.25 -3.29
CA LEU A 114 17.63 -0.64 -4.37
C LEU A 114 17.31 0.85 -4.52
N ILE A 115 16.04 1.21 -4.49
CA ILE A 115 15.60 2.61 -4.57
C ILE A 115 16.20 3.43 -3.41
N VAL A 116 16.06 2.94 -2.17
CA VAL A 116 16.52 3.66 -0.98
C VAL A 116 18.05 3.71 -0.90
N LYS A 117 18.76 2.62 -1.25
CA LYS A 117 20.22 2.57 -1.12
C LYS A 117 20.98 3.18 -2.32
N ARG A 118 20.47 3.00 -3.54
CA ARG A 118 21.22 3.30 -4.76
C ARG A 118 20.78 4.59 -5.46
N THR A 119 19.56 5.11 -5.25
CA THR A 119 19.08 6.29 -5.96
C THR A 119 19.46 7.61 -5.25
N LYS A 120 19.48 8.71 -6.02
CA LYS A 120 19.67 10.06 -5.49
C LYS A 120 18.56 10.45 -4.50
N MET A 121 17.30 10.07 -4.81
CA MET A 121 16.16 10.30 -3.91
C MET A 121 16.28 9.49 -2.63
N GLY A 122 16.75 8.25 -2.68
CA GLY A 122 17.01 7.44 -1.50
C GLY A 122 18.10 8.04 -0.60
N LYS A 123 19.16 8.65 -1.18
CA LYS A 123 20.16 9.41 -0.40
C LYS A 123 19.51 10.62 0.28
N ALA A 124 18.67 11.36 -0.44
CA ALA A 124 17.94 12.50 0.10
C ALA A 124 16.99 12.07 1.24
N MET A 125 16.28 10.94 1.10
CA MET A 125 15.41 10.39 2.15
C MET A 125 16.19 10.11 3.43
N ARG A 126 17.36 9.48 3.33
CA ARG A 126 18.23 9.21 4.49
C ARG A 126 18.78 10.48 5.11
N ALA A 127 19.19 11.47 4.31
CA ALA A 127 19.66 12.74 4.83
C ALA A 127 18.56 13.49 5.61
N VAL A 128 17.37 13.58 5.04
CA VAL A 128 16.20 14.22 5.66
C VAL A 128 15.75 13.50 6.93
N SER A 129 15.93 12.19 7.01
CA SER A 129 15.54 11.41 8.20
C SER A 129 16.47 11.65 9.40
N VAL A 130 17.71 12.08 9.17
CA VAL A 130 18.67 12.41 10.23
C VAL A 130 18.45 13.85 10.71
N ASP A 131 18.48 14.81 9.78
CA ASP A 131 18.27 16.21 10.07
C ASP A 131 17.67 16.90 8.82
N SER A 132 16.42 17.34 8.94
CA SER A 132 15.70 17.99 7.85
C SER A 132 16.24 19.39 7.53
N ASP A 133 16.71 20.12 8.55
CA ASP A 133 17.18 21.49 8.42
C ASP A 133 18.57 21.51 7.80
N ALA A 134 19.45 20.65 8.27
CA ALA A 134 20.76 20.46 7.67
C ALA A 134 20.66 19.99 6.21
N ALA A 135 19.74 19.05 5.91
CA ALA A 135 19.51 18.58 4.55
C ALA A 135 19.02 19.72 3.62
N GLN A 136 18.18 20.61 4.13
CA GLN A 136 17.69 21.77 3.38
C GLN A 136 18.82 22.76 3.07
N LEU A 137 19.71 23.02 4.03
CA LEU A 137 20.89 23.86 3.83
C LEU A 137 21.84 23.28 2.77
N MET A 138 21.90 21.97 2.63
CA MET A 138 22.66 21.28 1.59
C MET A 138 21.96 21.23 0.22
N GLY A 139 20.83 21.95 0.06
CA GLY A 139 20.09 22.06 -1.20
C GLY A 139 19.11 20.92 -1.49
N ILE A 140 18.81 20.06 -0.50
CA ILE A 140 17.83 19.00 -0.64
C ILE A 140 16.42 19.58 -0.47
N ASN A 141 15.56 19.36 -1.44
CA ASN A 141 14.15 19.74 -1.33
C ASN A 141 13.40 18.75 -0.43
N VAL A 142 13.27 19.10 0.86
CA VAL A 142 12.62 18.27 1.89
C VAL A 142 11.19 17.93 1.52
N ASN A 143 10.43 18.89 0.96
CA ASN A 143 9.05 18.66 0.58
C ASN A 143 8.91 17.55 -0.48
N ARG A 144 9.72 17.63 -1.54
CA ARG A 144 9.72 16.63 -2.60
C ARG A 144 10.17 15.27 -2.12
N THR A 145 11.11 15.23 -1.19
CA THR A 145 11.63 13.99 -0.61
C THR A 145 10.55 13.29 0.21
N ILE A 146 9.80 14.04 1.03
CA ILE A 146 8.71 13.48 1.85
C ILE A 146 7.57 12.99 0.96
N SER A 147 7.13 13.78 -0.04
CA SER A 147 6.07 13.35 -0.98
C SER A 147 6.45 12.06 -1.71
N PHE A 148 7.72 11.93 -2.12
CA PHE A 148 8.22 10.71 -2.74
C PHE A 148 8.21 9.51 -1.78
N THR A 149 8.55 9.73 -0.50
CA THR A 149 8.48 8.68 0.54
C THR A 149 7.05 8.21 0.73
N PHE A 150 6.08 9.13 0.79
CA PHE A 150 4.66 8.79 0.88
C PHE A 150 4.18 8.01 -0.36
N ALA A 151 4.61 8.42 -1.56
CA ALA A 151 4.28 7.69 -2.79
C ALA A 151 4.79 6.25 -2.76
N LEU A 152 6.05 6.04 -2.36
CA LEU A 152 6.63 4.69 -2.24
C LEU A 152 5.91 3.85 -1.18
N GLY A 153 5.68 4.40 0.01
CA GLY A 153 4.99 3.70 1.09
C GLY A 153 3.57 3.31 0.70
N SER A 154 2.83 4.22 0.07
CA SER A 154 1.47 3.97 -0.40
C SER A 154 1.41 2.98 -1.56
N ALA A 155 2.39 3.01 -2.48
CA ALA A 155 2.50 2.03 -3.56
C ALA A 155 2.67 0.60 -3.01
N LEU A 156 3.58 0.43 -2.04
CA LEU A 156 3.82 -0.86 -1.40
C LEU A 156 2.61 -1.33 -0.58
N ALA A 157 1.95 -0.41 0.13
CA ALA A 157 0.71 -0.70 0.85
C ALA A 157 -0.42 -1.13 -0.11
N GLY A 158 -0.47 -0.52 -1.30
CA GLY A 158 -1.39 -0.93 -2.38
C GLY A 158 -1.13 -2.35 -2.85
N ALA A 159 0.13 -2.68 -3.13
CA ALA A 159 0.54 -4.03 -3.51
C ALA A 159 0.19 -5.05 -2.43
N ALA A 160 0.55 -4.75 -1.16
CA ALA A 160 0.21 -5.63 -0.03
C ALA A 160 -1.31 -5.85 0.08
N GLY A 161 -2.11 -4.81 -0.12
CA GLY A 161 -3.57 -4.94 -0.12
C GLY A 161 -4.10 -5.88 -1.19
N VAL A 162 -3.58 -5.81 -2.42
CA VAL A 162 -3.95 -6.72 -3.53
C VAL A 162 -3.53 -8.16 -3.22
N LEU A 163 -2.31 -8.36 -2.70
CA LEU A 163 -1.79 -9.69 -2.35
C LEU A 163 -2.58 -10.34 -1.21
N ILE A 164 -2.97 -9.56 -0.20
CA ILE A 164 -3.82 -10.03 0.91
C ILE A 164 -5.22 -10.41 0.39
N ALA A 165 -5.82 -9.57 -0.48
CA ALA A 165 -7.12 -9.87 -1.08
C ALA A 165 -7.09 -11.16 -1.92
N LEU A 166 -6.00 -11.42 -2.63
CA LEU A 166 -5.78 -12.65 -3.37
C LEU A 166 -5.64 -13.88 -2.43
N TYR A 167 -4.93 -13.72 -1.30
CA TYR A 167 -4.71 -14.80 -0.34
C TYR A 167 -6.01 -15.24 0.34
N TYR A 168 -6.81 -14.27 0.81
CA TYR A 168 -8.07 -14.56 1.51
C TYR A 168 -9.25 -14.81 0.56
N ASN A 169 -9.08 -14.58 -0.72
CA ASN A 169 -10.13 -14.68 -1.76
C ASN A 169 -11.41 -13.88 -1.40
N SER A 170 -11.26 -12.87 -0.54
CA SER A 170 -12.35 -12.03 -0.05
C SER A 170 -11.86 -10.61 0.22
N LEU A 171 -12.69 -9.64 -0.17
CA LEU A 171 -12.54 -8.23 0.20
C LEU A 171 -13.46 -7.98 1.39
N GLU A 172 -12.97 -8.22 2.58
CA GLU A 172 -13.70 -7.80 3.78
C GLU A 172 -13.24 -6.40 4.20
N PRO A 173 -14.17 -5.47 4.46
CA PRO A 173 -13.84 -4.27 5.22
C PRO A 173 -13.35 -4.73 6.60
N LEU A 174 -12.20 -4.26 7.01
CA LEU A 174 -11.39 -4.71 8.14
C LEU A 174 -12.12 -4.92 9.48
N ILE A 175 -13.31 -4.34 9.61
CA ILE A 175 -14.12 -4.35 10.84
C ILE A 175 -14.59 -5.78 11.22
N ARG A 176 -14.83 -6.66 10.26
CA ARG A 176 -15.32 -8.03 10.56
C ARG A 176 -14.20 -8.99 10.97
N PHE A 177 -12.97 -8.74 10.54
CA PHE A 177 -11.86 -9.64 10.83
C PHE A 177 -11.45 -9.62 12.30
N LEU A 178 -11.62 -8.50 12.99
CA LEU A 178 -11.36 -8.38 14.42
C LEU A 178 -12.52 -8.88 15.27
N ALA A 179 -13.77 -8.78 14.81
CA ALA A 179 -14.95 -9.18 15.57
C ALA A 179 -15.16 -10.72 15.66
N ASN A 180 -14.56 -11.49 14.76
CA ASN A 180 -14.76 -12.95 14.70
C ASN A 180 -13.63 -13.75 15.38
N LYS A 181 -12.67 -13.08 16.05
CA LYS A 181 -11.54 -13.70 16.76
C LYS A 181 -11.61 -13.57 18.28
N PHE A 182 -12.70 -12.98 18.82
CA PHE A 182 -12.96 -12.90 20.26
C PHE A 182 -14.27 -13.57 20.63
#